data_e9ff7da342a27dc007ecb3cd3e749996
#
_entry.id   e9ff7da342a27dc007ecb3cd3e749996
#
_cell.length_a   1.000
_cell.length_b   1.000
_cell.length_c   1.000
_cell.angle_alpha   90.00
_cell.angle_beta   90.00
_cell.angle_gamma   90.00
#
_symmetry.space_group_name_H-M   'P 1'
#
loop_
_entity.id
_entity.type
_entity.pdbx_description
1 polymer ?
#
loop_
_entity_poly.entity_id
_entity_poly.type
_entity_poly.pdbx_seq_one_letter_code
_entity_poly.pdbx_strand_id
1 'polypeptide(L)'
;MGSEFVEFNTLAWVQVKMKSEEIFRDTKNWYKCRSNYVSENLIDFAVEHAGDTILDAGCATCEYIQRLSTLGYHCIGVDLNSEYIDMAKQKGLDAYVMDAKHLEFPDKSFDTLILFEVLEHVDKPEDVLKEVRRVARKNVLITVPNCTQFNRLRKVGLTYDHMLEKDHVNFFTKSDLESLLSQQFPEYLVSEREPIFLGNIGLPRLIRYPISLLYKLRMIPPDFYYRLYAVAKVS
;
A
#
# COMPACT_ATOMS: atom_id res chain seq x y z
N MET A 1 14.83 -14.03 -12.71
CA MET A 1 14.22 -12.89 -12.05
C MET A 1 12.92 -12.62 -12.77
N GLY A 2 11.86 -13.28 -12.32
CA GLY A 2 10.55 -13.22 -12.95
C GLY A 2 9.68 -12.28 -12.14
N SER A 3 9.39 -11.10 -12.68
CA SER A 3 8.26 -10.30 -12.23
C SER A 3 7.00 -11.06 -12.66
N GLU A 4 6.35 -11.75 -11.73
CA GLU A 4 5.01 -12.28 -11.97
C GLU A 4 4.07 -11.11 -12.19
N PHE A 5 3.69 -10.93 -13.46
CA PHE A 5 2.56 -10.10 -13.81
C PHE A 5 1.31 -10.75 -13.21
N VAL A 6 0.61 -10.04 -12.34
CA VAL A 6 -0.75 -10.38 -11.97
C VAL A 6 -1.58 -10.30 -13.26
N GLU A 7 -1.74 -11.45 -13.94
CA GLU A 7 -2.74 -11.57 -14.99
C GLU A 7 -4.11 -11.42 -14.31
N PHE A 8 -4.66 -10.22 -14.40
CA PHE A 8 -6.06 -10.04 -14.13
C PHE A 8 -6.83 -10.90 -15.12
N ASN A 9 -7.28 -12.05 -14.65
CA ASN A 9 -7.99 -13.02 -15.45
C ASN A 9 -9.32 -12.39 -15.87
N THR A 10 -9.40 -11.91 -17.11
CA THR A 10 -10.59 -11.26 -17.69
C THR A 10 -11.86 -12.12 -17.59
N LEU A 11 -11.74 -13.44 -17.38
CA LEU A 11 -12.86 -14.33 -17.11
C LEU A 11 -13.47 -14.13 -15.72
N ALA A 12 -12.73 -13.67 -14.73
CA ALA A 12 -13.26 -13.36 -13.40
C ALA A 12 -14.20 -12.13 -13.42
N TRP A 13 -13.98 -11.19 -14.33
CA TRP A 13 -14.83 -10.00 -14.48
C TRP A 13 -16.17 -10.28 -15.13
N VAL A 14 -16.26 -11.28 -16.00
CA VAL A 14 -17.51 -11.64 -16.70
C VAL A 14 -18.44 -12.47 -15.81
N GLN A 15 -17.93 -13.18 -14.82
CA GLN A 15 -18.75 -13.98 -13.89
C GLN A 15 -19.17 -13.25 -12.62
N VAL A 16 -18.58 -12.10 -12.33
CA VAL A 16 -18.99 -11.27 -11.20
C VAL A 16 -20.15 -10.36 -11.64
N LYS A 17 -21.30 -10.93 -11.92
CA LYS A 17 -22.58 -10.29 -11.66
C LYS A 17 -22.76 -10.27 -10.13
N MET A 18 -21.89 -9.51 -9.47
CA MET A 18 -21.98 -9.31 -8.04
C MET A 18 -23.26 -8.54 -7.75
N LYS A 19 -24.06 -9.04 -6.83
CA LYS A 19 -25.15 -8.28 -6.25
C LYS A 19 -24.53 -7.01 -5.66
N SER A 20 -25.17 -5.86 -5.85
CA SER A 20 -24.68 -4.57 -5.38
C SER A 20 -24.31 -4.52 -3.89
N GLU A 21 -24.80 -5.47 -3.10
CA GLU A 21 -24.50 -5.65 -1.68
C GLU A 21 -23.14 -6.33 -1.40
N GLU A 22 -22.54 -7.02 -2.40
CA GLU A 22 -21.25 -7.69 -2.28
C GLU A 22 -20.07 -6.86 -2.80
N ILE A 23 -20.33 -5.70 -3.42
CA ILE A 23 -19.30 -4.79 -3.94
C ILE A 23 -18.62 -4.03 -2.80
N PHE A 24 -19.31 -3.80 -1.70
CA PHE A 24 -18.73 -3.19 -0.51
C PHE A 24 -18.11 -4.27 0.35
N ARG A 25 -16.80 -4.48 0.18
CA ARG A 25 -16.04 -5.37 1.05
C ARG A 25 -16.13 -4.84 2.48
N ASP A 26 -16.63 -5.67 3.36
CA ASP A 26 -16.52 -5.44 4.79
C ASP A 26 -15.03 -5.60 5.15
N THR A 27 -14.34 -4.49 5.30
CA THR A 27 -12.91 -4.44 5.63
C THR A 27 -12.60 -5.20 6.92
N LYS A 28 -13.54 -5.27 7.87
CA LYS A 28 -13.40 -6.09 9.08
C LYS A 28 -13.18 -7.58 8.79
N ASN A 29 -13.63 -8.07 7.63
CA ASN A 29 -13.47 -9.46 7.23
C ASN A 29 -12.41 -9.66 6.13
N TRP A 30 -11.93 -8.59 5.49
CA TRP A 30 -11.01 -8.71 4.36
C TRP A 30 -9.71 -9.40 4.74
N TYR A 31 -9.10 -9.01 5.85
CA TYR A 31 -7.88 -9.64 6.38
C TYR A 31 -8.12 -11.06 6.91
N LYS A 32 -9.32 -11.37 7.44
CA LYS A 32 -9.68 -12.74 7.85
C LYS A 32 -9.76 -13.70 6.66
N CYS A 33 -10.15 -13.20 5.47
CA CYS A 33 -10.26 -14.00 4.25
C CYS A 33 -8.95 -14.10 3.46
N ARG A 34 -7.97 -13.22 3.70
CA ARG A 34 -6.69 -13.14 2.99
C ARG A 34 -5.49 -13.25 3.94
N SER A 35 -5.63 -13.93 5.07
CA SER A 35 -4.50 -14.26 5.93
C SER A 35 -3.38 -14.88 5.07
N ASN A 36 -2.22 -14.26 5.01
CA ASN A 36 -1.01 -14.57 4.24
C ASN A 36 -0.86 -13.84 2.87
N TYR A 37 -1.69 -12.85 2.51
CA TYR A 37 -1.40 -12.05 1.33
C TYR A 37 -0.34 -11.00 1.64
N VAL A 38 0.83 -11.16 1.04
CA VAL A 38 1.93 -10.19 1.07
C VAL A 38 2.24 -9.78 -0.35
N SER A 39 2.30 -8.48 -0.62
CA SER A 39 2.78 -7.97 -1.90
C SER A 39 4.30 -8.02 -1.92
N GLU A 40 4.89 -8.84 -2.80
CA GLU A 40 6.35 -8.89 -2.95
C GLU A 40 6.93 -7.54 -3.39
N ASN A 41 6.18 -6.72 -4.15
CA ASN A 41 6.61 -5.36 -4.49
C ASN A 41 6.81 -4.47 -3.25
N LEU A 42 5.99 -4.64 -2.20
CA LEU A 42 6.13 -3.89 -0.95
C LEU A 42 7.27 -4.46 -0.09
N ILE A 43 7.50 -5.76 -0.14
CA ILE A 43 8.69 -6.37 0.50
C ILE A 43 9.96 -5.86 -0.18
N ASP A 44 10.04 -5.91 -1.52
CA ASP A 44 11.19 -5.41 -2.26
C ASP A 44 11.45 -3.92 -1.97
N PHE A 45 10.38 -3.11 -1.87
CA PHE A 45 10.47 -1.72 -1.51
C PHE A 45 11.02 -1.52 -0.09
N ALA A 46 10.57 -2.31 0.89
CA ALA A 46 11.10 -2.27 2.23
C ALA A 46 12.58 -2.69 2.25
N VAL A 47 12.95 -3.78 1.60
CA VAL A 47 14.34 -4.27 1.52
C VAL A 47 15.28 -3.25 0.87
N GLU A 48 14.81 -2.49 -0.13
CA GLU A 48 15.62 -1.46 -0.81
C GLU A 48 15.97 -0.28 0.10
N HIS A 49 15.09 0.04 1.09
CA HIS A 49 15.19 1.31 1.81
C HIS A 49 15.26 1.19 3.33
N ALA A 50 14.88 0.05 3.92
CA ALA A 50 14.82 -0.08 5.37
C ALA A 50 16.19 -0.24 6.02
N GLY A 51 16.29 0.25 7.27
CA GLY A 51 17.38 -0.10 8.18
C GLY A 51 17.05 -1.36 8.98
N ASP A 52 17.91 -1.70 9.95
CA ASP A 52 17.86 -2.98 10.68
C ASP A 52 16.59 -3.15 11.56
N THR A 53 16.09 -2.04 12.11
CA THR A 53 14.92 -2.03 13.00
C THR A 53 13.72 -1.36 12.32
N ILE A 54 12.59 -2.08 12.25
CA ILE A 54 11.39 -1.63 11.53
C ILE A 54 10.19 -1.61 12.49
N LEU A 55 9.45 -0.51 12.49
CA LEU A 55 8.10 -0.44 13.07
C LEU A 55 7.07 -0.36 11.94
N ASP A 56 6.13 -1.29 11.93
CA ASP A 56 4.97 -1.29 11.01
C ASP A 56 3.77 -0.68 11.74
N ALA A 57 3.40 0.55 11.36
CA ALA A 57 2.30 1.27 11.98
C ALA A 57 1.04 1.15 11.10
N GLY A 58 0.07 0.37 11.57
CA GLY A 58 -1.07 -0.12 10.80
C GLY A 58 -0.82 -1.52 10.24
N CYS A 59 -0.20 -2.38 11.04
CA CYS A 59 0.33 -3.68 10.62
C CYS A 59 -0.74 -4.75 10.35
N ALA A 60 -2.02 -4.47 10.62
CA ALA A 60 -3.09 -5.45 10.57
C ALA A 60 -2.68 -6.77 11.27
N THR A 61 -2.71 -7.91 10.58
CA THR A 61 -2.33 -9.22 11.12
C THR A 61 -0.83 -9.54 10.96
N CYS A 62 -0.01 -8.50 10.70
CA CYS A 62 1.46 -8.52 10.72
C CYS A 62 2.14 -9.40 9.65
N GLU A 63 1.52 -9.58 8.49
CA GLU A 63 2.11 -10.38 7.43
C GLU A 63 3.42 -9.80 6.89
N TYR A 64 3.51 -8.46 6.75
CA TYR A 64 4.73 -7.80 6.27
C TYR A 64 5.88 -7.97 7.26
N ILE A 65 5.65 -7.72 8.55
CA ILE A 65 6.72 -7.91 9.54
C ILE A 65 7.10 -9.38 9.72
N GLN A 66 6.15 -10.31 9.57
CA GLN A 66 6.48 -11.74 9.54
C GLN A 66 7.45 -12.06 8.41
N ARG A 67 7.18 -11.54 7.20
CA ARG A 67 8.05 -11.76 6.03
C ARG A 67 9.40 -11.08 6.19
N LEU A 68 9.43 -9.82 6.64
CA LEU A 68 10.66 -9.06 6.85
C LEU A 68 11.54 -9.67 7.96
N SER A 69 10.94 -10.19 9.02
CA SER A 69 11.67 -10.90 10.09
C SER A 69 12.40 -12.13 9.56
N THR A 70 11.81 -12.87 8.59
CA THR A 70 12.52 -14.01 7.95
C THR A 70 13.71 -13.57 7.10
N LEU A 71 13.79 -12.31 6.72
CA LEU A 71 14.91 -11.70 5.99
C LEU A 71 15.97 -11.10 6.93
N GLY A 72 15.78 -11.21 8.25
CA GLY A 72 16.74 -10.79 9.25
C GLY A 72 16.50 -9.40 9.86
N TYR A 73 15.40 -8.72 9.53
CA TYR A 73 15.03 -7.45 10.16
C TYR A 73 14.43 -7.66 11.55
N HIS A 74 14.69 -6.72 12.45
CA HIS A 74 14.02 -6.64 13.75
C HIS A 74 12.75 -5.83 13.62
N CYS A 75 11.59 -6.50 13.64
CA CYS A 75 10.31 -5.89 13.32
C CYS A 75 9.34 -5.92 14.50
N ILE A 76 8.64 -4.80 14.72
CA ILE A 76 7.50 -4.68 15.63
C ILE A 76 6.31 -4.16 14.83
N GLY A 77 5.10 -4.65 15.11
CA GLY A 77 3.86 -4.18 14.52
C GLY A 77 2.96 -3.47 15.52
N VAL A 78 2.25 -2.43 15.06
CA VAL A 78 1.18 -1.80 15.85
C VAL A 78 -0.07 -1.60 14.99
N ASP A 79 -1.23 -1.81 15.60
CA ASP A 79 -2.54 -1.59 14.96
C ASP A 79 -3.57 -1.21 16.02
N LEU A 80 -4.61 -0.46 15.64
CA LEU A 80 -5.74 -0.14 16.52
C LEU A 80 -6.64 -1.35 16.81
N ASN A 81 -6.65 -2.32 15.90
CA ASN A 81 -7.53 -3.48 16.01
C ASN A 81 -6.91 -4.57 16.86
N SER A 82 -7.43 -4.73 18.10
CA SER A 82 -6.96 -5.75 19.04
C SER A 82 -7.09 -7.18 18.51
N GLU A 83 -8.12 -7.49 17.70
CA GLU A 83 -8.29 -8.84 17.13
C GLU A 83 -7.13 -9.17 16.16
N TYR A 84 -6.66 -8.20 15.36
CA TYR A 84 -5.52 -8.39 14.48
C TYR A 84 -4.22 -8.61 15.26
N ILE A 85 -4.03 -7.84 16.31
CA ILE A 85 -2.86 -7.98 17.19
C ILE A 85 -2.88 -9.32 17.93
N ASP A 86 -4.04 -9.80 18.37
CA ASP A 86 -4.16 -11.12 18.97
C ASP A 86 -3.80 -12.24 17.97
N MET A 87 -4.22 -12.12 16.71
CA MET A 87 -3.83 -13.04 15.65
C MET A 87 -2.31 -13.00 15.37
N ALA A 88 -1.70 -11.83 15.37
CA ALA A 88 -0.26 -11.66 15.21
C ALA A 88 0.53 -12.31 16.36
N LYS A 89 0.09 -12.10 17.60
CA LYS A 89 0.68 -12.72 18.82
C LYS A 89 0.57 -14.24 18.79
N GLN A 90 -0.54 -14.79 18.30
CA GLN A 90 -0.68 -16.25 18.15
C GLN A 90 0.34 -16.84 17.16
N LYS A 91 0.82 -16.05 16.19
CA LYS A 91 1.90 -16.42 15.27
C LYS A 91 3.30 -16.22 15.90
N GLY A 92 3.39 -15.72 17.15
CA GLY A 92 4.66 -15.42 17.82
C GLY A 92 5.31 -14.12 17.34
N LEU A 93 4.56 -13.21 16.76
CA LEU A 93 5.06 -11.92 16.28
C LEU A 93 4.99 -10.87 17.39
N ASP A 94 5.94 -9.94 17.37
CA ASP A 94 6.00 -8.81 18.30
C ASP A 94 5.06 -7.71 17.84
N ALA A 95 3.90 -7.60 18.48
CA ALA A 95 2.84 -6.69 18.06
C ALA A 95 2.03 -6.12 19.22
N TYR A 96 1.60 -4.86 19.11
CA TYR A 96 0.92 -4.12 20.17
C TYR A 96 -0.29 -3.36 19.65
N VAL A 97 -1.31 -3.20 20.50
CA VAL A 97 -2.46 -2.33 20.19
C VAL A 97 -2.04 -0.89 20.46
N MET A 98 -1.92 -0.07 19.42
CA MET A 98 -1.57 1.35 19.50
C MET A 98 -2.22 2.14 18.37
N ASP A 99 -2.46 3.43 18.61
CA ASP A 99 -2.82 4.39 17.57
C ASP A 99 -1.55 4.93 16.90
N ALA A 100 -1.48 4.88 15.58
CA ALA A 100 -0.36 5.44 14.81
C ALA A 100 -0.18 6.95 15.01
N LYS A 101 -1.22 7.65 15.51
CA LYS A 101 -1.14 9.05 15.96
C LYS A 101 -0.51 9.22 17.34
N HIS A 102 -0.29 8.12 18.07
CA HIS A 102 0.20 8.15 19.47
C HIS A 102 0.99 6.88 19.77
N LEU A 103 2.24 6.88 19.35
CA LEU A 103 3.14 5.73 19.52
C LEU A 103 3.87 5.79 20.87
N GLU A 104 3.69 4.76 21.69
CA GLU A 104 4.32 4.69 23.03
C GLU A 104 5.81 4.26 22.95
N PHE A 105 6.51 4.74 21.91
CA PHE A 105 7.95 4.50 21.73
C PHE A 105 8.73 5.81 21.90
N PRO A 106 9.97 5.73 22.40
CA PRO A 106 10.86 6.91 22.45
C PRO A 106 11.15 7.50 21.06
N ASP A 107 11.58 8.76 21.06
CA ASP A 107 12.04 9.39 19.84
C ASP A 107 13.19 8.60 19.20
N LYS A 108 13.19 8.47 17.87
CA LYS A 108 14.25 7.83 17.09
C LYS A 108 14.57 6.39 17.52
N SER A 109 13.56 5.63 17.95
CA SER A 109 13.73 4.26 18.45
C SER A 109 13.85 3.22 17.34
N PHE A 110 13.33 3.48 16.15
CA PHE A 110 13.44 2.59 14.98
C PHE A 110 14.18 3.23 13.84
N ASP A 111 14.95 2.45 13.08
CA ASP A 111 15.61 2.93 11.88
C ASP A 111 14.59 3.36 10.83
N THR A 112 13.58 2.53 10.61
CA THR A 112 12.54 2.72 9.60
C THR A 112 11.15 2.50 10.18
N LEU A 113 10.21 3.36 9.83
CA LEU A 113 8.79 3.09 9.98
C LEU A 113 8.17 2.80 8.63
N ILE A 114 7.23 1.86 8.59
CA ILE A 114 6.43 1.59 7.40
C ILE A 114 4.95 1.92 7.66
N LEU A 115 4.31 2.54 6.66
CA LEU A 115 2.90 2.89 6.60
C LEU A 115 2.38 2.40 5.24
N PHE A 116 2.09 1.10 5.14
CA PHE A 116 1.62 0.52 3.88
C PHE A 116 0.10 0.47 3.85
N GLU A 117 -0.50 1.30 2.98
CA GLU A 117 -1.96 1.41 2.82
C GLU A 117 -2.65 1.79 4.15
N VAL A 118 -2.18 2.86 4.78
CA VAL A 118 -2.68 3.33 6.09
C VAL A 118 -3.26 4.74 6.00
N LEU A 119 -2.58 5.68 5.34
CA LEU A 119 -2.93 7.10 5.39
C LEU A 119 -4.29 7.42 4.76
N GLU A 120 -4.78 6.58 3.85
CA GLU A 120 -6.10 6.70 3.24
C GLU A 120 -7.24 6.41 4.23
N HIS A 121 -6.95 5.69 5.31
CA HIS A 121 -7.93 5.29 6.34
C HIS A 121 -7.99 6.23 7.54
N VAL A 122 -7.09 7.20 7.65
CA VAL A 122 -7.01 8.08 8.82
C VAL A 122 -7.59 9.45 8.57
N ASP A 123 -8.32 9.99 9.53
CA ASP A 123 -8.98 11.30 9.45
C ASP A 123 -7.99 12.48 9.41
N LYS A 124 -6.81 12.32 10.02
CA LYS A 124 -5.75 13.34 10.11
C LYS A 124 -4.38 12.71 9.82
N PRO A 125 -4.04 12.50 8.54
CA PRO A 125 -2.78 11.87 8.17
C PRO A 125 -1.54 12.68 8.61
N GLU A 126 -1.66 14.00 8.77
CA GLU A 126 -0.60 14.86 9.30
C GLU A 126 -0.20 14.51 10.74
N ASP A 127 -1.14 14.10 11.60
CA ASP A 127 -0.85 13.70 12.98
C ASP A 127 -0.08 12.36 13.00
N VAL A 128 -0.44 11.42 12.12
CA VAL A 128 0.30 10.17 11.94
C VAL A 128 1.72 10.46 11.45
N LEU A 129 1.87 11.30 10.42
CA LEU A 129 3.18 11.62 9.86
C LEU A 129 4.09 12.33 10.87
N LYS A 130 3.54 13.21 11.70
CA LYS A 130 4.28 13.86 12.79
C LYS A 130 4.81 12.82 13.79
N GLU A 131 3.97 11.87 14.18
CA GLU A 131 4.31 10.86 15.18
C GLU A 131 5.31 9.83 14.64
N VAL A 132 5.10 9.30 13.43
CA VAL A 132 6.05 8.37 12.82
C VAL A 132 7.41 9.04 12.57
N ARG A 133 7.42 10.33 12.19
CA ARG A 133 8.67 11.09 12.08
C ARG A 133 9.42 11.19 13.42
N ARG A 134 8.71 11.39 14.52
CA ARG A 134 9.31 11.44 15.88
C ARG A 134 10.02 10.13 16.22
N VAL A 135 9.35 9.01 15.94
CA VAL A 135 9.82 7.66 16.32
C VAL A 135 10.88 7.14 15.34
N ALA A 136 10.86 7.55 14.07
CA ALA A 136 11.83 7.15 13.07
C ALA A 136 13.19 7.83 13.28
N ARG A 137 14.26 7.06 13.03
CA ARG A 137 15.65 7.54 13.08
C ARG A 137 16.16 7.93 11.70
N LYS A 138 15.86 7.13 10.66
CA LYS A 138 16.39 7.31 9.31
C LYS A 138 15.30 7.73 8.32
N ASN A 139 14.30 6.89 8.13
CA ASN A 139 13.26 7.11 7.14
C ASN A 139 11.88 6.53 7.50
N VAL A 140 10.88 6.97 6.75
CA VAL A 140 9.52 6.43 6.75
C VAL A 140 9.18 6.00 5.32
N LEU A 141 8.70 4.78 5.15
CA LEU A 141 8.26 4.22 3.88
C LEU A 141 6.73 4.20 3.85
N ILE A 142 6.17 4.79 2.83
CA ILE A 142 4.72 5.02 2.74
C ILE A 142 4.20 4.51 1.41
N THR A 143 3.06 3.83 1.44
CA THR A 143 2.28 3.57 0.22
C THR A 143 0.83 3.95 0.42
N VAL A 144 0.22 4.47 -0.64
CA VAL A 144 -1.20 4.78 -0.72
C VAL A 144 -1.72 4.50 -2.13
N PRO A 145 -3.03 4.24 -2.31
CA PRO A 145 -3.63 4.15 -3.62
C PRO A 145 -3.41 5.42 -4.45
N ASN A 146 -3.08 5.26 -5.73
CA ASN A 146 -2.85 6.40 -6.63
C ASN A 146 -4.16 6.90 -7.23
N CYS A 147 -4.65 8.03 -6.77
CA CYS A 147 -5.87 8.67 -7.24
C CYS A 147 -5.63 9.75 -8.32
N THR A 148 -4.43 9.87 -8.87
CA THR A 148 -4.06 10.91 -9.86
C THR A 148 -5.00 10.92 -11.08
N GLN A 149 -5.47 9.77 -11.54
CA GLN A 149 -6.37 9.66 -12.70
C GLN A 149 -7.86 9.73 -12.34
N PHE A 150 -8.21 9.82 -11.08
CA PHE A 150 -9.59 9.82 -10.60
C PHE A 150 -10.45 10.90 -11.29
N ASN A 151 -9.92 12.13 -11.41
CA ASN A 151 -10.62 13.24 -12.06
C ASN A 151 -10.89 13.00 -13.54
N ARG A 152 -10.00 12.31 -14.26
CA ARG A 152 -10.21 11.97 -15.69
C ARG A 152 -11.31 10.92 -15.85
N LEU A 153 -11.29 9.89 -15.03
CA LEU A 153 -12.27 8.81 -15.06
C LEU A 153 -13.66 9.28 -14.64
N ARG A 154 -13.74 10.14 -13.61
CA ARG A 154 -14.98 10.79 -13.20
C ARG A 154 -15.63 11.61 -14.33
N LYS A 155 -14.81 12.32 -15.14
CA LYS A 155 -15.32 13.12 -16.29
C LYS A 155 -15.97 12.27 -17.39
N VAL A 156 -15.57 11.01 -17.51
CA VAL A 156 -16.15 10.06 -18.49
C VAL A 156 -17.16 9.08 -17.86
N GLY A 157 -17.58 9.35 -16.62
CA GLY A 157 -18.58 8.54 -15.92
C GLY A 157 -18.06 7.18 -15.42
N LEU A 158 -16.75 6.95 -15.47
CA LEU A 158 -16.12 5.78 -14.90
C LEU A 158 -15.76 6.08 -13.44
N THR A 159 -16.24 5.28 -12.53
CA THR A 159 -15.83 5.31 -11.12
C THR A 159 -14.93 4.12 -10.84
N TYR A 160 -13.92 4.33 -10.02
CA TYR A 160 -13.17 3.23 -9.43
C TYR A 160 -13.98 2.65 -8.28
N ASP A 161 -14.97 1.82 -8.57
CA ASP A 161 -15.79 1.21 -7.51
C ASP A 161 -14.94 0.44 -6.49
N HIS A 162 -13.81 -0.12 -6.95
CA HIS A 162 -12.85 -0.82 -6.09
C HIS A 162 -11.96 0.10 -5.23
N MET A 163 -11.90 1.42 -5.54
CA MET A 163 -11.20 2.42 -4.73
C MET A 163 -12.15 3.13 -3.76
N LEU A 164 -13.45 2.88 -3.88
CA LEU A 164 -14.45 3.41 -2.97
C LEU A 164 -14.69 2.43 -1.82
N GLU A 165 -13.63 1.99 -1.18
CA GLU A 165 -13.76 1.31 0.10
C GLU A 165 -14.34 2.29 1.11
N LYS A 166 -15.32 1.87 1.91
CA LYS A 166 -16.09 2.76 2.80
C LYS A 166 -15.25 3.44 3.86
N ASP A 167 -14.12 2.88 4.17
CA ASP A 167 -13.16 3.33 5.16
C ASP A 167 -11.98 4.13 4.58
N HIS A 168 -11.94 4.29 3.23
CA HIS A 168 -11.04 5.25 2.62
C HIS A 168 -11.60 6.67 2.77
N VAL A 169 -11.05 7.45 3.65
CA VAL A 169 -11.44 8.84 3.89
C VAL A 169 -10.56 9.84 3.16
N ASN A 170 -9.37 9.43 2.72
CA ASN A 170 -8.44 10.24 1.93
C ASN A 170 -8.15 9.61 0.58
N PHE A 171 -8.08 10.45 -0.46
CA PHE A 171 -7.78 10.06 -1.84
C PHE A 171 -6.59 10.88 -2.33
N PHE A 172 -5.42 10.26 -2.34
CA PHE A 172 -4.17 10.94 -2.66
C PHE A 172 -3.88 10.95 -4.15
N THR A 173 -3.69 12.13 -4.70
CA THR A 173 -2.88 12.29 -5.91
C THR A 173 -1.40 12.38 -5.52
N LYS A 174 -0.50 12.28 -6.50
CA LYS A 174 0.93 12.46 -6.23
C LYS A 174 1.23 13.81 -5.59
N SER A 175 0.63 14.89 -6.09
CA SER A 175 0.81 16.24 -5.55
C SER A 175 0.26 16.41 -4.13
N ASP A 176 -0.83 15.72 -3.79
CA ASP A 176 -1.39 15.78 -2.44
C ASP A 176 -0.44 15.12 -1.43
N LEU A 177 0.09 13.94 -1.79
CA LEU A 177 1.05 13.25 -0.95
C LEU A 177 2.37 14.05 -0.81
N GLU A 178 2.90 14.61 -1.91
CA GLU A 178 4.08 15.49 -1.87
C GLU A 178 3.85 16.71 -0.98
N SER A 179 2.69 17.37 -1.08
CA SER A 179 2.32 18.51 -0.24
C SER A 179 2.25 18.14 1.24
N LEU A 180 1.68 16.99 1.54
CA LEU A 180 1.57 16.50 2.92
C LEU A 180 2.96 16.18 3.51
N LEU A 181 3.82 15.48 2.75
CA LEU A 181 5.16 15.13 3.19
C LEU A 181 6.07 16.34 3.37
N SER A 182 5.95 17.37 2.50
CA SER A 182 6.76 18.59 2.58
C SER A 182 6.59 19.35 3.90
N GLN A 183 5.45 19.20 4.57
CA GLN A 183 5.19 19.85 5.86
C GLN A 183 5.92 19.17 7.04
N GLN A 184 6.28 17.90 6.89
CA GLN A 184 6.79 17.09 7.98
C GLN A 184 8.22 16.62 7.77
N PHE A 185 8.68 16.49 6.53
CA PHE A 185 9.99 15.90 6.23
C PHE A 185 10.86 16.84 5.40
N PRO A 186 12.16 16.96 5.72
CA PRO A 186 13.07 17.85 5.00
C PRO A 186 13.41 17.32 3.58
N GLU A 187 13.38 16.01 3.40
CA GLU A 187 13.64 15.35 2.12
C GLU A 187 12.67 14.20 1.92
N TYR A 188 12.09 14.12 0.74
CA TYR A 188 11.17 13.02 0.36
C TYR A 188 11.24 12.77 -1.14
N LEU A 189 10.93 11.55 -1.52
CA LEU A 189 10.77 11.11 -2.92
C LEU A 189 9.45 10.37 -3.06
N VAL A 190 8.57 10.86 -3.94
CA VAL A 190 7.32 10.16 -4.29
C VAL A 190 7.41 9.60 -5.70
N SER A 191 7.18 8.31 -5.84
CA SER A 191 7.19 7.61 -7.12
C SER A 191 5.88 6.88 -7.36
N GLU A 192 5.46 6.82 -8.63
CA GLU A 192 4.32 6.02 -9.07
C GLU A 192 4.82 4.61 -9.39
N ARG A 193 4.20 3.60 -8.80
CA ARG A 193 4.60 2.19 -8.93
C ARG A 193 3.41 1.30 -9.30
N GLU A 194 3.72 0.06 -9.66
CA GLU A 194 2.76 -0.95 -10.09
C GLU A 194 1.98 -0.50 -11.34
N PRO A 195 2.67 -0.49 -12.50
CA PRO A 195 2.08 -0.01 -13.74
C PRO A 195 0.94 -0.92 -14.22
N ILE A 196 -0.16 -0.29 -14.64
CA ILE A 196 -1.33 -0.96 -15.21
C ILE A 196 -1.44 -0.60 -16.69
N PHE A 197 -1.68 -1.63 -17.50
CA PHE A 197 -1.87 -1.50 -18.93
C PHE A 197 -3.21 -2.08 -19.35
N LEU A 198 -4.10 -1.21 -19.85
CA LEU A 198 -5.44 -1.56 -20.30
C LEU A 198 -5.53 -1.87 -21.79
N GLY A 199 -4.49 -1.57 -22.56
CA GLY A 199 -4.48 -1.69 -24.01
C GLY A 199 -4.73 -3.10 -24.58
N ASN A 200 -4.81 -4.11 -23.71
CA ASN A 200 -5.12 -5.49 -24.07
C ASN A 200 -6.59 -5.87 -23.87
N ILE A 201 -7.39 -5.02 -23.21
CA ILE A 201 -8.76 -5.34 -22.84
C ILE A 201 -9.63 -5.39 -24.10
N GLY A 202 -10.32 -6.51 -24.30
CA GLY A 202 -11.24 -6.70 -25.42
C GLY A 202 -10.58 -7.01 -26.77
N LEU A 203 -9.25 -7.09 -26.87
CA LEU A 203 -8.57 -7.40 -28.12
C LEU A 203 -8.50 -8.91 -28.42
N PRO A 204 -8.63 -9.32 -29.70
CA PRO A 204 -8.38 -10.70 -30.12
C PRO A 204 -6.94 -11.14 -29.77
N ARG A 205 -6.73 -12.43 -29.50
CA ARG A 205 -5.42 -13.00 -29.11
C ARG A 205 -4.29 -12.63 -30.06
N LEU A 206 -4.54 -12.61 -31.36
CA LEU A 206 -3.54 -12.32 -32.41
C LEU A 206 -2.97 -10.88 -32.29
N ILE A 207 -3.78 -9.91 -31.84
CA ILE A 207 -3.39 -8.51 -31.69
C ILE A 207 -2.87 -8.26 -30.27
N ARG A 208 -3.48 -8.91 -29.29
CA ARG A 208 -3.14 -8.77 -27.88
C ARG A 208 -1.70 -9.18 -27.56
N TYR A 209 -1.21 -10.27 -28.17
CA TYR A 209 0.12 -10.81 -27.87
C TYR A 209 1.27 -9.85 -28.26
N PRO A 210 1.34 -9.31 -29.50
CA PRO A 210 2.37 -8.33 -29.85
C PRO A 210 2.30 -7.04 -29.02
N ILE A 211 1.09 -6.53 -28.69
CA ILE A 211 0.93 -5.35 -27.86
C ILE A 211 1.45 -5.61 -26.44
N SER A 212 1.13 -6.76 -25.85
CA SER A 212 1.67 -7.16 -24.55
C SER A 212 3.20 -7.27 -24.56
N LEU A 213 3.77 -7.76 -25.65
CA LEU A 213 5.23 -7.84 -25.81
C LEU A 213 5.86 -6.46 -25.87
N LEU A 214 5.30 -5.53 -26.67
CA LEU A 214 5.76 -4.14 -26.74
C LEU A 214 5.71 -3.45 -25.37
N TYR A 215 4.64 -3.68 -24.62
CA TYR A 215 4.53 -3.18 -23.25
C TYR A 215 5.61 -3.78 -22.34
N LYS A 216 5.82 -5.10 -22.35
CA LYS A 216 6.90 -5.78 -21.61
C LYS A 216 8.29 -5.26 -21.96
N LEU A 217 8.51 -4.90 -23.22
CA LEU A 217 9.76 -4.30 -23.70
C LEU A 217 9.86 -2.79 -23.39
N ARG A 218 8.90 -2.22 -22.65
CA ARG A 218 8.81 -0.79 -22.30
C ARG A 218 8.74 0.15 -23.51
N MET A 219 8.29 -0.35 -24.66
CA MET A 219 8.06 0.45 -25.89
C MET A 219 6.71 1.16 -25.87
N ILE A 220 5.78 0.73 -25.03
CA ILE A 220 4.48 1.35 -24.78
C ILE A 220 4.43 1.70 -23.30
N PRO A 221 4.11 2.96 -22.91
CA PRO A 221 3.98 3.35 -21.53
C PRO A 221 2.73 2.73 -20.88
N PRO A 222 2.68 2.60 -19.55
CA PRO A 222 1.47 2.20 -18.85
C PRO A 222 0.37 3.26 -18.98
N ASP A 223 -0.88 2.83 -18.89
CA ASP A 223 -2.02 3.75 -18.84
C ASP A 223 -2.07 4.52 -17.52
N PHE A 224 -1.74 3.85 -16.43
CA PHE A 224 -1.61 4.45 -15.09
C PHE A 224 -0.81 3.54 -14.14
N TYR A 225 -0.59 4.04 -12.92
CA TYR A 225 0.09 3.32 -11.85
C TYR A 225 -0.87 3.13 -10.67
N TYR A 226 -0.83 1.96 -10.06
CA TYR A 226 -1.77 1.55 -9.01
C TYR A 226 -1.53 2.25 -7.68
N ARG A 227 -0.24 2.41 -7.29
CA ARG A 227 0.14 2.98 -5.99
C ARG A 227 1.14 4.12 -6.11
N LEU A 228 1.10 4.99 -5.10
CA LEU A 228 2.18 5.91 -4.79
C LEU A 228 3.06 5.30 -3.71
N TYR A 229 4.36 5.35 -3.95
CA TYR A 229 5.39 4.92 -3.01
C TYR A 229 6.17 6.15 -2.58
N ALA A 230 6.34 6.34 -1.28
CA ALA A 230 7.13 7.45 -0.78
C ALA A 230 8.20 6.98 0.21
N VAL A 231 9.40 7.56 0.05
CA VAL A 231 10.47 7.50 1.02
C VAL A 231 10.63 8.90 1.57
N ALA A 232 10.45 9.09 2.87
CA ALA A 232 10.61 10.37 3.54
C ALA A 232 11.73 10.26 4.58
N LYS A 233 12.74 11.14 4.48
CA LYS A 233 13.90 11.15 5.39
C LYS A 233 13.63 12.04 6.60
N VAL A 234 14.05 11.58 7.75
CA VAL A 234 13.85 12.30 9.02
C VAL A 234 14.93 13.35 9.26
N SER A 235 16.13 13.13 8.71
CA SER A 235 17.30 14.02 8.84
C SER A 235 18.15 13.99 7.59
#